data_903f35475603d68605eaf3b0ca1e3f15
#
_entry.id   903f35475603d68605eaf3b0ca1e3f15
#
_cell.length_a   1.000
_cell.length_b   1.000
_cell.length_c   1.000
_cell.angle_alpha   90.00
_cell.angle_beta   90.00
_cell.angle_gamma   90.00
#
_symmetry.space_group_name_H-M   'P 1'
#
loop_
_entity.id
_entity.type
_entity.pdbx_description
1 polymer ?
#
loop_
_entity_poly.entity_id
_entity_poly.type
_entity_poly.pdbx_seq_one_letter_code
_entity_poly.pdbx_strand_id
1 'polypeptide(L)'
;MNGYKLYIWLEGNVKQVYKDQVGHPTVCAGIRTNDPVGKKYTAEKCESLNQSTWADYRNYVESECKQPIKEHELDALTLLCINIGKGAFRHSTVLRVFNENKKQLVPYQMQRWTKVTENGVTRESQVLITRRAIEAAVFVSAIYAKKSDALVKRKPPRPVSPDVKGMKNLIAEAKKWKTTWGGLGTSGLGVLGLMSEKIHPLLLNGVLAGIFFLGFFFVFNRIRDWRIGEHL
;
A
#
# COMPACT_ATOMS: atom_id res chain seq x y z
N MET A 1 -12.73 -15.89 -10.88
CA MET A 1 -13.10 -14.47 -10.94
C MET A 1 -12.04 -13.78 -11.77
N ASN A 2 -12.32 -12.72 -12.52
CA ASN A 2 -11.36 -11.93 -13.30
C ASN A 2 -11.39 -10.48 -12.86
N GLY A 3 -10.52 -9.63 -13.40
CA GLY A 3 -10.41 -8.23 -13.02
C GLY A 3 -11.71 -7.44 -13.17
N TYR A 4 -12.44 -7.63 -14.26
CA TYR A 4 -13.73 -6.98 -14.48
C TYR A 4 -14.77 -7.32 -13.40
N LYS A 5 -14.92 -8.60 -13.05
CA LYS A 5 -15.84 -9.02 -11.98
C LYS A 5 -15.42 -8.48 -10.61
N LEU A 6 -14.11 -8.35 -10.39
CA LEU A 6 -13.57 -7.74 -9.17
C LEU A 6 -13.84 -6.22 -9.13
N TYR A 7 -13.70 -5.52 -10.27
CA TYR A 7 -14.10 -4.12 -10.41
C TYR A 7 -15.55 -3.89 -10.01
N ILE A 8 -16.49 -4.65 -10.58
CA ILE A 8 -17.92 -4.54 -10.25
C ILE A 8 -18.17 -4.81 -8.76
N TRP A 9 -17.44 -5.75 -8.18
CA TRP A 9 -17.60 -6.06 -6.76
C TRP A 9 -17.05 -4.96 -5.84
N LEU A 10 -15.95 -4.31 -6.21
CA LEU A 10 -15.33 -3.24 -5.43
C LEU A 10 -16.11 -1.92 -5.51
N GLU A 11 -16.63 -1.56 -6.69
CA GLU A 11 -17.36 -0.29 -6.91
C GLU A 11 -18.86 -0.42 -6.60
N GLY A 12 -19.38 -1.63 -6.59
CA GLY A 12 -20.82 -1.88 -6.59
C GLY A 12 -21.44 -1.73 -7.98
N ASN A 13 -22.78 -1.83 -8.06
CA ASN A 13 -23.51 -1.65 -9.32
C ASN A 13 -24.92 -1.10 -9.01
N VAL A 14 -25.02 0.22 -8.83
CA VAL A 14 -26.25 0.90 -8.47
C VAL A 14 -26.97 1.38 -9.73
N LYS A 15 -28.10 0.78 -10.06
CA LYS A 15 -28.86 1.04 -11.31
C LYS A 15 -29.68 2.34 -11.30
N GLN A 16 -29.65 3.10 -10.22
CA GLN A 16 -30.33 4.38 -10.09
C GLN A 16 -29.28 5.48 -9.85
N VAL A 17 -29.42 6.60 -10.55
CA VAL A 17 -28.53 7.74 -10.38
C VAL A 17 -28.64 8.27 -8.94
N TYR A 18 -27.51 8.35 -8.26
CA TYR A 18 -27.38 8.89 -6.90
C TYR A 18 -26.29 9.96 -6.84
N LYS A 19 -26.22 10.71 -5.77
CA LYS A 19 -25.09 11.63 -5.52
C LYS A 19 -23.97 10.87 -4.81
N ASP A 20 -22.75 10.96 -5.34
CA ASP A 20 -21.57 10.46 -4.65
C ASP A 20 -21.23 11.34 -3.42
N GLN A 21 -20.15 10.98 -2.69
CA GLN A 21 -19.75 11.70 -1.46
C GLN A 21 -19.39 13.17 -1.70
N VAL A 22 -19.05 13.55 -2.94
CA VAL A 22 -18.74 14.93 -3.34
C VAL A 22 -19.89 15.60 -4.10
N GLY A 23 -21.04 14.94 -4.20
CA GLY A 23 -22.27 15.49 -4.76
C GLY A 23 -22.45 15.30 -6.26
N HIS A 24 -21.58 14.57 -6.94
CA HIS A 24 -21.73 14.30 -8.38
C HIS A 24 -22.76 13.21 -8.65
N PRO A 25 -23.65 13.39 -9.66
CA PRO A 25 -24.54 12.33 -10.12
C PRO A 25 -23.73 11.14 -10.63
N THR A 26 -23.99 9.97 -10.07
CA THR A 26 -23.22 8.75 -10.29
C THR A 26 -24.16 7.56 -10.45
N VAL A 27 -23.81 6.58 -11.29
CA VAL A 27 -24.63 5.41 -11.58
C VAL A 27 -23.77 4.18 -11.84
N CYS A 28 -24.36 3.00 -11.87
CA CYS A 28 -23.70 1.72 -12.18
C CYS A 28 -22.52 1.48 -11.24
N ALA A 29 -21.33 1.17 -11.76
CA ALA A 29 -20.13 0.96 -10.97
C ALA A 29 -19.33 2.28 -10.79
N GLY A 30 -19.95 3.27 -10.12
CA GLY A 30 -19.28 4.52 -9.81
C GLY A 30 -19.08 5.47 -10.99
N ILE A 31 -19.88 5.32 -12.06
CA ILE A 31 -19.75 6.09 -13.30
C ILE A 31 -20.48 7.42 -13.18
N ARG A 32 -19.77 8.54 -13.39
CA ARG A 32 -20.38 9.87 -13.42
C ARG A 32 -21.30 10.03 -14.62
N THR A 33 -22.41 10.73 -14.43
CA THR A 33 -23.39 11.00 -15.48
C THR A 33 -23.97 12.41 -15.33
N ASN A 34 -24.50 12.95 -16.43
CA ASN A 34 -25.27 14.19 -16.41
C ASN A 34 -26.78 13.96 -16.21
N ASP A 35 -27.19 12.71 -16.08
CA ASP A 35 -28.58 12.38 -15.86
C ASP A 35 -29.06 12.79 -14.46
N PRO A 36 -30.34 13.15 -14.32
CA PRO A 36 -30.88 13.59 -13.03
C PRO A 36 -30.88 12.46 -12.01
N VAL A 37 -30.66 12.85 -10.77
CA VAL A 37 -30.73 11.93 -9.62
C VAL A 37 -32.11 11.26 -9.58
N GLY A 38 -32.15 9.97 -9.34
CA GLY A 38 -33.35 9.17 -9.35
C GLY A 38 -33.67 8.47 -10.68
N LYS A 39 -33.04 8.86 -11.79
CA LYS A 39 -33.21 8.16 -13.08
C LYS A 39 -32.71 6.73 -12.97
N LYS A 40 -33.49 5.77 -13.41
CA LYS A 40 -33.16 4.35 -13.40
C LYS A 40 -32.55 3.91 -14.74
N TYR A 41 -31.54 3.06 -14.65
CA TYR A 41 -30.91 2.39 -15.79
C TYR A 41 -31.31 0.91 -15.81
N THR A 42 -31.37 0.32 -17.02
CA THR A 42 -31.53 -1.13 -17.14
C THR A 42 -30.24 -1.85 -16.75
N ALA A 43 -30.32 -3.15 -16.51
CA ALA A 43 -29.14 -3.97 -16.23
C ALA A 43 -28.15 -3.99 -17.40
N GLU A 44 -28.69 -4.09 -18.61
CA GLU A 44 -27.93 -4.13 -19.87
C GLU A 44 -27.21 -2.79 -20.11
N LYS A 45 -27.89 -1.66 -19.83
CA LYS A 45 -27.28 -0.33 -19.95
C LYS A 45 -26.11 -0.16 -18.98
N CYS A 46 -26.29 -0.57 -17.70
CA CYS A 46 -25.19 -0.53 -16.73
C CYS A 46 -24.07 -1.47 -17.11
N GLU A 47 -24.36 -2.67 -17.59
CA GLU A 47 -23.33 -3.64 -18.02
C GLU A 47 -22.49 -3.06 -19.18
N SER A 48 -23.15 -2.50 -20.20
CA SER A 48 -22.46 -1.86 -21.33
C SER A 48 -21.56 -0.71 -20.87
N LEU A 49 -22.02 0.16 -19.98
CA LEU A 49 -21.22 1.27 -19.45
C LEU A 49 -20.06 0.77 -18.61
N ASN A 50 -20.28 -0.22 -17.75
CA ASN A 50 -19.24 -0.79 -16.91
C ASN A 50 -18.12 -1.45 -17.75
N GLN A 51 -18.50 -2.21 -18.79
CA GLN A 51 -17.55 -2.84 -19.71
C GLN A 51 -16.74 -1.78 -20.49
N SER A 52 -17.41 -0.74 -20.98
CA SER A 52 -16.74 0.36 -21.67
C SER A 52 -15.77 1.10 -20.75
N THR A 53 -16.18 1.38 -19.52
CA THR A 53 -15.32 2.04 -18.51
C THR A 53 -14.11 1.17 -18.17
N TRP A 54 -14.33 -0.12 -17.93
CA TRP A 54 -13.24 -1.06 -17.67
C TRP A 54 -12.23 -1.12 -18.81
N ALA A 55 -12.71 -1.25 -20.05
CA ALA A 55 -11.88 -1.29 -21.24
C ALA A 55 -11.08 0.00 -21.44
N ASP A 56 -11.70 1.17 -21.24
CA ASP A 56 -11.04 2.48 -21.35
C ASP A 56 -9.90 2.65 -20.32
N TYR A 57 -10.13 2.27 -19.08
CA TYR A 57 -9.08 2.33 -18.05
C TYR A 57 -7.99 1.29 -18.27
N ARG A 58 -8.35 0.09 -18.74
CA ARG A 58 -7.40 -0.97 -19.02
C ARG A 58 -6.46 -0.61 -20.17
N ASN A 59 -7.02 -0.12 -21.28
CA ASN A 59 -6.24 0.36 -22.42
C ASN A 59 -5.32 1.53 -22.03
N TYR A 60 -5.82 2.44 -21.19
CA TYR A 60 -5.01 3.54 -20.68
C TYR A 60 -3.84 3.02 -19.84
N VAL A 61 -4.07 2.12 -18.90
CA VAL A 61 -3.00 1.55 -18.05
C VAL A 61 -1.97 0.82 -18.91
N GLU A 62 -2.42 0.02 -19.87
CA GLU A 62 -1.55 -0.72 -20.79
C GLU A 62 -0.66 0.24 -21.60
N SER A 63 -1.22 1.34 -22.10
CA SER A 63 -0.46 2.36 -22.85
C SER A 63 0.58 3.11 -22.02
N GLU A 64 0.39 3.24 -20.71
CA GLU A 64 1.36 3.88 -19.79
C GLU A 64 2.46 2.91 -19.31
N CYS A 65 2.24 1.60 -19.45
CA CYS A 65 3.19 0.57 -19.04
C CYS A 65 4.27 0.36 -20.11
N LYS A 66 5.53 0.63 -19.77
CA LYS A 66 6.71 0.48 -20.67
C LYS A 66 7.37 -0.89 -20.57
N GLN A 67 6.96 -1.72 -19.64
CA GLN A 67 7.48 -3.07 -19.43
C GLN A 67 6.42 -4.11 -19.78
N PRO A 68 6.82 -5.32 -20.21
CA PRO A 68 5.88 -6.42 -20.41
C PRO A 68 5.00 -6.61 -19.18
N ILE A 69 3.69 -6.67 -19.38
CA ILE A 69 2.72 -6.77 -18.29
C ILE A 69 1.90 -8.06 -18.43
N LYS A 70 1.74 -8.78 -17.35
CA LYS A 70 0.88 -9.96 -17.29
C LYS A 70 -0.56 -9.55 -17.07
N GLU A 71 -1.50 -10.41 -17.46
CA GLU A 71 -2.94 -10.18 -17.35
C GLU A 71 -3.38 -9.73 -15.95
N HIS A 72 -2.96 -10.45 -14.91
CA HIS A 72 -3.30 -10.13 -13.53
C HIS A 72 -2.61 -8.86 -13.00
N GLU A 73 -1.40 -8.56 -13.50
CA GLU A 73 -0.71 -7.30 -13.17
C GLU A 73 -1.48 -6.11 -13.77
N LEU A 74 -1.94 -6.24 -15.02
CA LEU A 74 -2.74 -5.23 -15.71
C LEU A 74 -4.10 -5.04 -15.03
N ASP A 75 -4.76 -6.13 -14.63
CA ASP A 75 -6.02 -6.06 -13.87
C ASP A 75 -5.83 -5.29 -12.56
N ALA A 76 -4.78 -5.59 -11.79
CA ALA A 76 -4.50 -4.92 -10.52
C ALA A 76 -4.20 -3.43 -10.69
N LEU A 77 -3.38 -3.06 -11.69
CA LEU A 77 -3.08 -1.66 -11.98
C LEU A 77 -4.31 -0.91 -12.52
N THR A 78 -5.18 -1.58 -13.27
CA THR A 78 -6.45 -1.02 -13.75
C THR A 78 -7.39 -0.72 -12.59
N LEU A 79 -7.54 -1.63 -11.64
CA LEU A 79 -8.33 -1.43 -10.41
C LEU A 79 -7.83 -0.23 -9.59
N LEU A 80 -6.51 -0.12 -9.42
CA LEU A 80 -5.91 1.05 -8.77
C LEU A 80 -6.19 2.33 -9.56
N CYS A 81 -5.98 2.32 -10.89
CA CYS A 81 -6.18 3.48 -11.75
C CYS A 81 -7.64 3.97 -11.74
N ILE A 82 -8.62 3.07 -11.75
CA ILE A 82 -10.05 3.42 -11.61
C ILE A 82 -10.29 4.17 -10.29
N ASN A 83 -9.69 3.71 -9.19
CA ASN A 83 -9.94 4.30 -7.88
C ASN A 83 -9.24 5.65 -7.67
N ILE A 84 -8.01 5.82 -8.15
CA ILE A 84 -7.24 7.06 -7.92
C ILE A 84 -7.33 8.05 -9.09
N GLY A 85 -7.84 7.61 -10.25
CA GLY A 85 -7.95 8.38 -11.48
C GLY A 85 -6.70 8.32 -12.36
N LYS A 86 -6.89 8.50 -13.68
CA LYS A 86 -5.82 8.43 -14.70
C LYS A 86 -4.66 9.40 -14.43
N GLY A 87 -4.97 10.64 -14.03
CA GLY A 87 -3.95 11.65 -13.74
C GLY A 87 -3.06 11.27 -12.56
N ALA A 88 -3.65 10.86 -11.44
CA ALA A 88 -2.90 10.42 -10.27
C ALA A 88 -2.10 9.13 -10.55
N PHE A 89 -2.65 8.20 -11.33
CA PHE A 89 -1.96 6.98 -11.74
C PHE A 89 -0.71 7.28 -12.56
N ARG A 90 -0.80 8.16 -13.58
CA ARG A 90 0.31 8.56 -14.44
C ARG A 90 1.51 9.09 -13.64
N HIS A 91 1.26 9.88 -12.61
CA HIS A 91 2.30 10.48 -11.77
C HIS A 91 2.65 9.64 -10.53
N SER A 92 2.08 8.43 -10.40
CA SER A 92 2.28 7.60 -9.22
C SER A 92 3.66 6.94 -9.19
N THR A 93 4.17 6.73 -7.97
CA THR A 93 5.35 5.89 -7.76
C THR A 93 5.08 4.44 -8.16
N VAL A 94 3.81 3.99 -8.14
CA VAL A 94 3.41 2.64 -8.60
C VAL A 94 3.80 2.43 -10.06
N LEU A 95 3.36 3.33 -10.95
CA LEU A 95 3.69 3.25 -12.37
C LEU A 95 5.20 3.42 -12.62
N ARG A 96 5.83 4.33 -11.90
CA ARG A 96 7.27 4.59 -12.03
C ARG A 96 8.09 3.34 -11.71
N VAL A 97 7.87 2.66 -10.56
CA VAL A 97 8.64 1.46 -10.21
C VAL A 97 8.31 0.28 -11.13
N PHE A 98 7.08 0.19 -11.66
CA PHE A 98 6.73 -0.79 -12.69
C PHE A 98 7.57 -0.55 -13.95
N ASN A 99 7.62 0.67 -14.44
CA ASN A 99 8.36 1.06 -15.66
C ASN A 99 9.89 1.00 -15.50
N GLU A 100 10.40 1.08 -14.27
CA GLU A 100 11.80 0.85 -13.92
C GLU A 100 12.14 -0.67 -13.79
N ASN A 101 11.23 -1.56 -14.17
CA ASN A 101 11.36 -3.01 -14.01
C ASN A 101 11.56 -3.48 -12.55
N LYS A 102 11.05 -2.70 -11.58
CA LYS A 102 11.09 -2.99 -10.14
C LYS A 102 9.73 -3.49 -9.65
N LYS A 103 9.16 -4.48 -10.36
CA LYS A 103 7.79 -4.98 -10.12
C LYS A 103 7.56 -5.47 -8.69
N GLN A 104 8.59 -5.98 -8.01
CA GLN A 104 8.53 -6.39 -6.60
C GLN A 104 8.16 -5.26 -5.63
N LEU A 105 8.39 -4.00 -6.03
CA LEU A 105 8.03 -2.83 -5.21
C LEU A 105 6.61 -2.33 -5.45
N VAL A 106 5.94 -2.76 -6.53
CA VAL A 106 4.59 -2.31 -6.89
C VAL A 106 3.58 -2.52 -5.76
N PRO A 107 3.46 -3.72 -5.13
CA PRO A 107 2.51 -3.95 -4.05
C PRO A 107 2.71 -3.00 -2.85
N TYR A 108 3.96 -2.74 -2.51
CA TYR A 108 4.30 -1.80 -1.44
C TYR A 108 3.89 -0.36 -1.78
N GLN A 109 4.11 0.08 -3.02
CA GLN A 109 3.72 1.42 -3.46
C GLN A 109 2.19 1.58 -3.56
N MET A 110 1.46 0.52 -3.92
CA MET A 110 -0.01 0.52 -3.88
C MET A 110 -0.53 0.81 -2.47
N GLN A 111 0.06 0.21 -1.43
CA GLN A 111 -0.36 0.38 -0.04
C GLN A 111 -0.24 1.81 0.49
N ARG A 112 0.44 2.71 -0.22
CA ARG A 112 0.50 4.14 0.14
C ARG A 112 -0.78 4.91 -0.21
N TRP A 113 -1.67 4.33 -1.02
CA TRP A 113 -2.93 4.92 -1.46
C TRP A 113 -4.10 4.54 -0.53
N THR A 114 -3.95 4.83 0.76
CA THR A 114 -4.91 4.45 1.82
C THR A 114 -5.54 5.64 2.53
N LYS A 115 -5.16 6.87 2.13
CA LYS A 115 -5.60 8.08 2.81
C LYS A 115 -6.76 8.74 2.09
N VAL A 116 -7.67 9.32 2.87
CA VAL A 116 -8.76 10.20 2.43
C VAL A 116 -8.62 11.55 3.13
N THR A 117 -8.98 12.63 2.44
CA THR A 117 -9.02 13.96 3.04
C THR A 117 -10.49 14.38 3.12
N GLU A 118 -10.97 14.62 4.34
CA GLU A 118 -12.32 15.10 4.62
C GLU A 118 -12.21 16.36 5.49
N ASN A 119 -12.85 17.44 5.07
CA ASN A 119 -12.82 18.73 5.78
C ASN A 119 -11.40 19.22 6.10
N GLY A 120 -10.45 19.02 5.17
CA GLY A 120 -9.04 19.41 5.35
C GLY A 120 -8.21 18.49 6.22
N VAL A 121 -8.80 17.45 6.82
CA VAL A 121 -8.09 16.47 7.65
C VAL A 121 -7.82 15.20 6.86
N THR A 122 -6.54 14.84 6.76
CA THR A 122 -6.12 13.60 6.08
C THR A 122 -6.01 12.46 7.09
N ARG A 123 -6.72 11.37 6.83
CA ARG A 123 -6.72 10.16 7.67
C ARG A 123 -6.63 8.89 6.84
N GLU A 124 -6.18 7.79 7.45
CA GLU A 124 -6.22 6.47 6.83
C GLU A 124 -7.65 5.94 6.76
N SER A 125 -7.99 5.32 5.64
CA SER A 125 -9.27 4.68 5.40
C SER A 125 -9.12 3.17 5.43
N GLN A 126 -9.83 2.50 6.35
CA GLN A 126 -9.84 1.04 6.44
C GLN A 126 -10.35 0.37 5.15
N VAL A 127 -11.28 1.04 4.46
CA VAL A 127 -11.81 0.58 3.17
C VAL A 127 -10.70 0.58 2.12
N LEU A 128 -9.91 1.66 2.05
CA LEU A 128 -8.80 1.75 1.10
C LEU A 128 -7.66 0.79 1.46
N ILE A 129 -7.36 0.59 2.75
CA ILE A 129 -6.37 -0.42 3.19
C ILE A 129 -6.76 -1.81 2.69
N THR A 130 -8.03 -2.20 2.89
CA THR A 130 -8.55 -3.49 2.42
C THR A 130 -8.49 -3.59 0.89
N ARG A 131 -8.88 -2.54 0.19
CA ARG A 131 -8.84 -2.46 -1.27
C ARG A 131 -7.42 -2.63 -1.81
N ARG A 132 -6.44 -1.94 -1.26
CA ARG A 132 -5.02 -2.07 -1.64
C ARG A 132 -4.47 -3.46 -1.39
N ALA A 133 -4.88 -4.10 -0.29
CA ALA A 133 -4.48 -5.49 -0.01
C ALA A 133 -5.01 -6.47 -1.07
N ILE A 134 -6.26 -6.31 -1.52
CA ILE A 134 -6.86 -7.11 -2.59
C ILE A 134 -6.12 -6.88 -3.92
N GLU A 135 -5.91 -5.64 -4.31
CA GLU A 135 -5.21 -5.28 -5.55
C GLU A 135 -3.76 -5.80 -5.57
N ALA A 136 -3.06 -5.70 -4.43
CA ALA A 136 -1.71 -6.25 -4.29
C ALA A 136 -1.69 -7.79 -4.40
N ALA A 137 -2.69 -8.49 -3.86
CA ALA A 137 -2.83 -9.94 -3.99
C ALA A 137 -3.07 -10.37 -5.45
N VAL A 138 -3.90 -9.62 -6.18
CA VAL A 138 -4.09 -9.83 -7.63
C VAL A 138 -2.77 -9.64 -8.37
N PHE A 139 -2.05 -8.54 -8.10
CA PHE A 139 -0.79 -8.22 -8.76
C PHE A 139 0.27 -9.31 -8.58
N VAL A 140 0.44 -9.81 -7.36
CA VAL A 140 1.50 -10.78 -7.02
C VAL A 140 1.17 -12.20 -7.45
N SER A 141 -0.09 -12.62 -7.25
CA SER A 141 -0.43 -14.05 -7.23
C SER A 141 -1.63 -14.41 -8.11
N ALA A 142 -2.18 -13.48 -8.88
CA ALA A 142 -3.42 -13.68 -9.64
C ALA A 142 -4.61 -14.16 -8.76
N ILE A 143 -4.57 -13.82 -7.45
CA ILE A 143 -5.62 -14.19 -6.51
C ILE A 143 -6.70 -13.11 -6.54
N TYR A 144 -7.85 -13.44 -7.12
CA TYR A 144 -9.01 -12.56 -7.14
C TYR A 144 -9.93 -12.88 -5.95
N ALA A 145 -10.28 -11.87 -5.15
CA ALA A 145 -11.22 -12.05 -4.05
C ALA A 145 -12.55 -12.61 -4.55
N LYS A 146 -13.11 -13.58 -3.83
CA LYS A 146 -14.48 -14.04 -4.05
C LYS A 146 -15.36 -13.42 -2.97
N LYS A 147 -16.64 -13.19 -3.29
CA LYS A 147 -17.62 -12.61 -2.36
C LYS A 147 -17.75 -13.45 -1.07
N SER A 148 -17.45 -14.75 -1.15
CA SER A 148 -17.43 -15.71 -0.03
C SER A 148 -16.09 -15.75 0.72
N ASP A 149 -15.02 -15.22 0.14
CA ASP A 149 -13.71 -15.31 0.77
C ASP A 149 -13.63 -14.26 1.87
N ALA A 150 -13.59 -14.74 3.09
CA ALA A 150 -13.57 -13.96 4.33
C ALA A 150 -12.34 -13.05 4.52
N LEU A 151 -11.62 -12.71 3.44
CA LEU A 151 -10.57 -11.68 3.45
C LEU A 151 -11.11 -10.32 3.93
N VAL A 152 -12.40 -10.03 3.65
CA VAL A 152 -13.06 -8.80 4.14
C VAL A 152 -13.38 -8.89 5.64
N LYS A 153 -13.47 -10.10 6.23
CA LYS A 153 -13.74 -10.31 7.66
C LYS A 153 -12.47 -10.51 8.51
N ARG A 154 -11.32 -10.70 7.91
CA ARG A 154 -10.07 -10.64 8.66
C ARG A 154 -9.78 -9.18 8.94
N LYS A 155 -10.01 -8.73 10.20
CA LYS A 155 -9.36 -7.52 10.69
C LYS A 155 -7.93 -7.60 10.18
N PRO A 156 -7.41 -6.54 9.51
CA PRO A 156 -6.00 -6.49 9.19
C PRO A 156 -5.25 -6.85 10.46
N PRO A 157 -4.13 -7.58 10.38
CA PRO A 157 -3.28 -7.76 11.54
C PRO A 157 -3.13 -6.36 12.13
N ARG A 158 -3.54 -6.20 13.41
CA ARG A 158 -3.29 -4.92 14.09
C ARG A 158 -1.84 -4.61 13.78
N PRO A 159 -1.51 -3.36 13.35
CA PRO A 159 -0.12 -2.97 13.33
C PRO A 159 0.36 -3.39 14.72
N VAL A 160 1.36 -4.26 14.76
CA VAL A 160 1.99 -4.65 16.02
C VAL A 160 2.51 -3.32 16.53
N SER A 161 1.72 -2.68 17.38
CA SER A 161 2.21 -1.52 18.12
C SER A 161 3.45 -2.06 18.79
N PRO A 162 4.64 -1.46 18.55
CA PRO A 162 5.84 -1.91 19.25
C PRO A 162 5.41 -2.02 20.70
N ASP A 163 5.65 -3.18 21.32
CA ASP A 163 5.31 -3.38 22.72
C ASP A 163 6.03 -2.30 23.53
N VAL A 164 5.32 -1.20 23.75
CA VAL A 164 5.83 -0.01 24.45
C VAL A 164 6.25 -0.38 25.86
N LYS A 165 5.66 -1.45 26.45
CA LYS A 165 6.10 -2.01 27.74
C LYS A 165 7.42 -2.76 27.59
N GLY A 166 7.58 -3.62 26.59
CA GLY A 166 8.84 -4.31 26.30
C GLY A 166 9.95 -3.31 25.95
N MET A 167 9.63 -2.27 25.16
CA MET A 167 10.61 -1.25 24.81
C MET A 167 10.97 -0.35 26.01
N LYS A 168 10.03 -0.02 26.90
CA LYS A 168 10.32 0.67 28.18
C LYS A 168 11.19 -0.18 29.10
N ASN A 169 10.96 -1.47 29.17
CA ASN A 169 11.79 -2.40 29.95
C ASN A 169 13.19 -2.52 29.37
N LEU A 170 13.35 -2.64 28.04
CA LEU A 170 14.67 -2.63 27.38
C LEU A 170 15.42 -1.32 27.59
N ILE A 171 14.74 -0.17 27.53
CA ILE A 171 15.34 1.14 27.81
C ILE A 171 15.72 1.26 29.29
N ALA A 172 14.91 0.76 30.21
CA ALA A 172 15.21 0.75 31.67
C ALA A 172 16.40 -0.15 31.96
N GLU A 173 16.48 -1.32 31.34
CA GLU A 173 17.63 -2.23 31.44
C GLU A 173 18.88 -1.61 30.84
N ALA A 174 18.81 -1.00 29.67
CA ALA A 174 19.94 -0.32 29.03
C ALA A 174 20.45 0.87 29.89
N LYS A 175 19.55 1.60 30.59
CA LYS A 175 19.94 2.65 31.56
C LYS A 175 20.63 2.05 32.76
N LYS A 176 20.18 0.92 33.30
CA LYS A 176 20.80 0.20 34.41
C LYS A 176 22.22 -0.27 34.06
N TRP A 177 22.42 -0.72 32.81
CA TRP A 177 23.74 -1.07 32.31
C TRP A 177 24.69 0.14 32.23
N LYS A 178 24.18 1.30 31.81
CA LYS A 178 25.00 2.53 31.81
C LYS A 178 25.46 2.99 33.17
N THR A 179 24.65 2.79 34.20
CA THR A 179 25.02 3.17 35.59
C THR A 179 25.96 2.16 36.24
N THR A 180 25.91 0.89 35.85
CA THR A 180 26.81 -0.14 36.42
C THR A 180 28.20 -0.13 35.75
N TRP A 181 28.34 0.38 34.54
CA TRP A 181 29.60 0.40 33.77
C TRP A 181 30.19 1.81 33.63
N GLY A 182 29.59 2.82 34.27
CA GLY A 182 30.07 4.20 34.24
C GLY A 182 31.38 4.43 35.04
N GLY A 183 32.00 3.35 35.53
CA GLY A 183 33.25 3.42 36.30
C GLY A 183 34.50 2.84 35.57
N LEU A 184 34.38 2.25 34.37
CA LEU A 184 35.54 1.72 33.67
C LEU A 184 35.59 2.33 32.26
N GLY A 185 36.61 3.16 32.08
CA GLY A 185 36.86 3.99 30.90
C GLY A 185 36.96 3.24 29.58
N THR A 186 36.56 3.96 28.56
CA THR A 186 37.05 3.96 27.16
C THR A 186 37.55 2.65 26.58
N SER A 187 36.65 1.89 25.98
CA SER A 187 36.82 1.26 24.66
C SER A 187 35.63 0.37 24.31
N GLY A 188 34.85 0.77 23.30
CA GLY A 188 33.66 0.08 22.81
C GLY A 188 33.92 -1.26 22.12
N LEU A 189 35.08 -1.85 22.29
CA LEU A 189 35.50 -3.15 21.70
C LEU A 189 35.41 -4.32 22.70
N GLY A 190 35.31 -4.07 24.02
CA GLY A 190 35.31 -5.11 25.04
C GLY A 190 33.99 -5.89 25.18
N VAL A 191 32.85 -5.32 24.74
CA VAL A 191 31.51 -5.94 24.89
C VAL A 191 31.23 -7.01 23.84
N LEU A 192 31.84 -6.91 22.67
CA LEU A 192 31.69 -7.90 21.58
C LEU A 192 32.48 -9.20 21.85
N GLY A 193 33.53 -9.14 22.65
CA GLY A 193 34.37 -10.32 22.99
C GLY A 193 33.70 -11.29 23.97
N LEU A 194 32.84 -10.82 24.87
CA LEU A 194 32.20 -11.65 25.90
C LEU A 194 30.92 -12.36 25.42
N MET A 195 30.35 -11.95 24.29
CA MET A 195 29.18 -12.60 23.68
C MET A 195 29.51 -13.69 22.67
N SER A 196 30.78 -13.83 22.28
CA SER A 196 31.19 -14.77 21.20
C SER A 196 31.17 -16.23 21.62
N GLU A 197 31.23 -16.57 22.91
CA GLU A 197 31.25 -17.96 23.37
C GLU A 197 29.90 -18.68 23.41
N LYS A 198 28.76 -17.97 23.26
CA LYS A 198 27.43 -18.58 23.38
C LYS A 198 26.54 -18.44 22.14
N ILE A 199 27.00 -17.78 21.08
CA ILE A 199 26.17 -17.56 19.86
C ILE A 199 26.90 -18.13 18.65
N HIS A 200 26.19 -18.98 17.90
CA HIS A 200 26.71 -19.58 16.67
C HIS A 200 27.15 -18.50 15.67
N PRO A 201 28.34 -18.61 15.04
CA PRO A 201 28.95 -17.56 14.19
C PRO A 201 28.04 -17.07 13.04
N LEU A 202 27.16 -17.92 12.54
CA LEU A 202 26.18 -17.57 11.49
C LEU A 202 25.08 -16.60 11.98
N LEU A 203 24.70 -16.67 13.25
CA LEU A 203 23.72 -15.76 13.86
C LEU A 203 24.32 -14.39 14.15
N LEU A 204 25.60 -14.34 14.55
CA LEU A 204 26.30 -13.09 14.83
C LEU A 204 26.49 -12.24 13.56
N ASN A 205 26.81 -12.86 12.45
CA ASN A 205 26.95 -12.19 11.14
C ASN A 205 25.60 -11.67 10.62
N GLY A 206 24.49 -12.39 10.85
CA GLY A 206 23.15 -11.95 10.47
C GLY A 206 22.66 -10.74 11.28
N VAL A 207 22.93 -10.73 12.58
CA VAL A 207 22.53 -9.63 13.47
C VAL A 207 23.36 -8.36 13.20
N LEU A 208 24.66 -8.49 12.98
CA LEU A 208 25.53 -7.37 12.61
C LEU A 208 25.19 -6.78 11.25
N ALA A 209 24.92 -7.62 10.25
CA ALA A 209 24.43 -7.16 8.94
C ALA A 209 23.07 -6.44 9.05
N GLY A 210 22.15 -6.95 9.87
CA GLY A 210 20.84 -6.32 10.11
C GLY A 210 20.93 -4.95 10.77
N ILE A 211 21.81 -4.79 11.75
CA ILE A 211 22.04 -3.51 12.46
C ILE A 211 22.69 -2.48 11.52
N PHE A 212 23.67 -2.89 10.69
CA PHE A 212 24.29 -2.02 9.69
C PHE A 212 23.29 -1.59 8.60
N PHE A 213 22.44 -2.51 8.12
CA PHE A 213 21.41 -2.20 7.12
C PHE A 213 20.34 -1.24 7.68
N LEU A 214 19.89 -1.44 8.91
CA LEU A 214 18.91 -0.54 9.57
C LEU A 214 19.53 0.85 9.83
N GLY A 215 20.75 0.93 10.30
CA GLY A 215 21.46 2.20 10.52
C GLY A 215 21.66 2.98 9.22
N PHE A 216 22.10 2.31 8.15
CA PHE A 216 22.30 2.92 6.84
C PHE A 216 20.98 3.37 6.20
N PHE A 217 19.90 2.59 6.36
CA PHE A 217 18.58 2.92 5.87
C PHE A 217 17.99 4.16 6.58
N PHE A 218 18.19 4.29 7.90
CA PHE A 218 17.74 5.46 8.65
C PHE A 218 18.51 6.72 8.28
N VAL A 219 19.83 6.65 8.13
CA VAL A 219 20.67 7.79 7.75
C VAL A 219 20.40 8.21 6.31
N PHE A 220 20.23 7.26 5.39
CA PHE A 220 19.94 7.54 3.98
C PHE A 220 18.55 8.19 3.79
N ASN A 221 17.52 7.71 4.51
CA ASN A 221 16.21 8.33 4.47
C ASN A 221 16.22 9.76 5.05
N ARG A 222 16.97 10.00 6.12
CA ARG A 222 17.07 11.33 6.73
C ARG A 222 17.81 12.34 5.84
N ILE A 223 18.85 11.91 5.13
CA ILE A 223 19.58 12.75 4.15
C ILE A 223 18.69 13.03 2.93
N ARG A 224 17.92 12.06 2.47
CA ARG A 224 16.99 12.24 1.36
C ARG A 224 15.87 13.23 1.70
N ASP A 225 15.31 13.12 2.91
CA ASP A 225 14.21 13.99 3.36
C ASP A 225 14.70 15.44 3.58
N TRP A 226 15.95 15.61 3.97
CA TRP A 226 16.60 16.93 4.08
C TRP A 226 16.81 17.60 2.70
N ARG A 227 17.21 16.83 1.67
CA ARG A 227 17.37 17.36 0.29
C ARG A 227 16.05 17.71 -0.40
N ILE A 228 14.94 17.13 0.00
CA ILE A 228 13.60 17.43 -0.55
C ILE A 228 13.02 18.69 0.10
N GLY A 229 13.45 19.05 1.32
CA GLY A 229 12.98 20.23 2.04
C GLY A 229 13.63 21.57 1.64
N GLU A 230 14.70 21.54 0.82
CA GLU A 230 15.38 22.78 0.38
C GLU A 230 14.88 23.36 -0.96
N HIS A 231 13.83 22.79 -1.57
CA HIS A 231 13.26 23.23 -2.85
C HIS A 231 11.73 23.41 -2.81
N LEU A 232 11.18 23.86 -1.67
CA LEU A 232 9.80 24.37 -1.58
C LEU A 232 9.80 25.74 -0.93
#